data_a1350639280370e9d479727fc82b57c2
#
_entry.id   a1350639280370e9d479727fc82b57c2
#
_cell.length_a   1.000
_cell.length_b   1.000
_cell.length_c   1.000
_cell.angle_alpha   90.00
_cell.angle_beta   90.00
_cell.angle_gamma   90.00
#
_symmetry.space_group_name_H-M   'P 1'
#
loop_
_entity.id
_entity.type
_entity.pdbx_description
1 polymer ?
#
loop_
_entity_poly.entity_id
_entity_poly.type
_entity_poly.pdbx_seq_one_letter_code
_entity_poly.pdbx_strand_id
1 'polypeptide(L)'
;MLTGIDRLMQLVGKHPNEPLQTLMHYINKTTLKEVHKAQEANKAAGIDKETKTTYEKNLDENIDKLLERMKTFSYRPQPVRRTYIEKEGKNELRPLGIPAYEDRLVQGVIAEILYTIYDNKFYDFSYGFREAMSCHDAIKHLDKILMGNTNCVVDADIKGFFDNVNHEWLMKFLAHDIGDKNLLRYIKRFLKSGVMEAGNFIETDLGVPQGGLCSPVMANVYLHYVLDMWFEIKVKKTSRGMAEMVRYADDFVCCFQYESDARNFYEALKERLAKFGLEISENKSQIIKFGRFAGNDAGKFDFLGLTFVSGKSRNGKYTAKPQTSEKKLKAKRVKVQKWIRQNMHTPIGTLIDKLNAKLRGHYNYYGVSHNYKKLLGFYRYIVRELFKALNRRGGKKKMNWDDYRKVLVFTPLLKPKITVLLW
;
A
#
# COMPACT_ATOMS: atom_id res chain seq x y z
N MET A 1 12.86 -6.75 -12.05
CA MET A 1 14.18 -6.11 -11.83
C MET A 1 14.77 -5.70 -13.17
N LEU A 2 15.43 -4.56 -13.25
CA LEU A 2 16.07 -4.10 -14.48
C LEU A 2 17.39 -4.87 -14.70
N THR A 3 17.61 -5.37 -15.91
CA THR A 3 18.81 -6.20 -16.26
C THR A 3 20.14 -5.48 -16.03
N GLY A 4 20.15 -4.14 -16.02
CA GLY A 4 21.37 -3.35 -15.75
C GLY A 4 21.75 -3.20 -14.27
N ILE A 5 20.93 -3.69 -13.33
CA ILE A 5 21.10 -3.46 -11.87
C ILE A 5 21.71 -4.66 -11.13
N ASP A 6 21.90 -5.83 -11.80
CA ASP A 6 22.46 -7.04 -11.17
C ASP A 6 23.83 -6.80 -10.51
N ARG A 7 24.67 -5.96 -11.13
CA ARG A 7 25.97 -5.60 -10.56
C ARG A 7 25.82 -4.78 -9.27
N LEU A 8 24.81 -3.92 -9.18
CA LEU A 8 24.52 -3.16 -7.96
C LEU A 8 24.14 -4.10 -6.82
N MET A 9 23.32 -5.11 -7.09
CA MET A 9 22.95 -6.12 -6.10
C MET A 9 24.17 -6.85 -5.52
N GLN A 10 25.12 -7.22 -6.39
CA GLN A 10 26.39 -7.84 -5.94
C GLN A 10 27.24 -6.87 -5.10
N LEU A 11 27.28 -5.58 -5.46
CA LEU A 11 28.01 -4.56 -4.70
C LEU A 11 27.37 -4.33 -3.32
N VAL A 12 26.05 -4.22 -3.23
CA VAL A 12 25.32 -4.09 -1.95
C VAL A 12 25.62 -5.29 -1.05
N GLY A 13 25.64 -6.51 -1.59
CA GLY A 13 25.96 -7.72 -0.82
C GLY A 13 27.40 -7.75 -0.30
N LYS A 14 28.36 -7.17 -1.04
CA LYS A 14 29.78 -7.11 -0.63
C LYS A 14 30.07 -5.98 0.37
N HIS A 15 29.38 -4.88 0.28
CA HIS A 15 29.62 -3.66 1.06
C HIS A 15 28.32 -3.16 1.76
N PRO A 16 27.72 -3.96 2.67
CA PRO A 16 26.39 -3.68 3.22
C PRO A 16 26.33 -2.41 4.09
N ASN A 17 27.47 -1.96 4.64
CA ASN A 17 27.55 -0.83 5.57
C ASN A 17 28.34 0.36 5.01
N GLU A 18 28.77 0.31 3.75
CA GLU A 18 29.51 1.40 3.13
C GLU A 18 28.61 2.23 2.21
N PRO A 19 28.74 3.58 2.20
CA PRO A 19 27.99 4.42 1.27
C PRO A 19 28.38 4.11 -0.18
N LEU A 20 27.40 3.75 -0.99
CA LEU A 20 27.63 3.36 -2.37
C LEU A 20 27.92 4.58 -3.24
N GLN A 21 29.03 4.52 -3.97
CA GLN A 21 29.47 5.54 -4.88
C GLN A 21 29.07 5.22 -6.32
N THR A 22 29.03 6.25 -7.18
CA THR A 22 28.90 6.08 -8.62
C THR A 22 27.65 5.31 -9.06
N LEU A 23 26.48 5.78 -8.66
CA LEU A 23 25.19 5.16 -8.96
C LEU A 23 24.51 5.74 -10.22
N MET A 24 24.91 6.94 -10.65
CA MET A 24 24.28 7.64 -11.79
C MET A 24 24.39 6.87 -13.10
N HIS A 25 25.43 6.04 -13.32
CA HIS A 25 25.60 5.26 -14.54
C HIS A 25 24.51 4.18 -14.73
N TYR A 26 23.78 3.81 -13.66
CA TYR A 26 22.61 2.93 -13.77
C TYR A 26 21.41 3.63 -14.43
N ILE A 27 21.39 4.97 -14.50
CA ILE A 27 20.41 5.70 -15.30
C ILE A 27 20.97 5.84 -16.71
N ASN A 28 20.66 4.87 -17.55
CA ASN A 28 21.17 4.77 -18.92
C ASN A 28 20.05 4.36 -19.90
N LYS A 29 20.39 4.32 -21.17
CA LYS A 29 19.42 4.02 -22.24
C LYS A 29 18.71 2.69 -22.06
N THR A 30 19.42 1.67 -21.60
CA THR A 30 18.87 0.32 -21.39
C THR A 30 17.83 0.34 -20.26
N THR A 31 18.20 0.83 -19.09
CA THR A 31 17.30 0.86 -17.91
C THR A 31 16.09 1.76 -18.11
N LEU A 32 16.25 2.92 -18.79
CA LEU A 32 15.12 3.78 -19.14
C LEU A 32 14.15 3.11 -20.12
N LYS A 33 14.66 2.36 -21.11
CA LYS A 33 13.81 1.57 -22.03
C LYS A 33 13.07 0.44 -21.30
N GLU A 34 13.71 -0.22 -20.35
CA GLU A 34 13.09 -1.28 -19.56
C GLU A 34 11.94 -0.71 -18.68
N VAL A 35 12.17 0.44 -18.03
CA VAL A 35 11.11 1.14 -17.30
C VAL A 35 9.98 1.57 -18.24
N HIS A 36 10.31 2.11 -19.44
CA HIS A 36 9.31 2.44 -20.45
C HIS A 36 8.46 1.22 -20.82
N LYS A 37 9.09 0.08 -21.09
CA LYS A 37 8.40 -1.17 -21.45
C LYS A 37 7.45 -1.62 -20.33
N ALA A 38 7.85 -1.50 -19.06
CA ALA A 38 7.06 -1.87 -17.90
C ALA A 38 5.86 -0.93 -17.62
N GLN A 39 5.87 0.32 -18.16
CA GLN A 39 4.74 1.23 -17.98
C GLN A 39 3.48 0.73 -18.68
N GLU A 40 2.33 0.85 -18.03
CA GLU A 40 1.02 0.60 -18.65
C GLU A 40 0.66 1.71 -19.65
N ALA A 41 0.13 1.33 -20.81
CA ALA A 41 -0.19 2.28 -21.89
C ALA A 41 -1.28 3.31 -21.51
N ASN A 42 -2.27 2.90 -20.70
CA ASN A 42 -3.47 3.68 -20.41
C ASN A 42 -3.38 4.53 -19.13
N LYS A 43 -2.16 4.83 -18.64
CA LYS A 43 -2.01 5.72 -17.48
C LYS A 43 -2.22 7.19 -17.86
N ALA A 44 -2.80 7.95 -16.93
CA ALA A 44 -3.04 9.38 -17.10
C ALA A 44 -1.73 10.13 -17.37
N ALA A 45 -1.74 11.09 -18.30
CA ALA A 45 -0.61 11.96 -18.61
C ALA A 45 -0.32 12.96 -17.49
N GLY A 46 0.93 13.39 -17.37
CA GLY A 46 1.37 14.44 -16.47
C GLY A 46 0.93 15.85 -16.93
N ILE A 47 1.69 16.87 -16.51
CA ILE A 47 1.48 18.25 -16.95
C ILE A 47 1.87 18.45 -18.42
N ASP A 48 2.85 17.69 -18.90
CA ASP A 48 3.34 17.63 -20.27
C ASP A 48 2.34 17.07 -21.28
N LYS A 49 1.24 16.47 -20.79
CA LYS A 49 0.24 15.74 -21.60
C LYS A 49 0.82 14.56 -22.38
N GLU A 50 2.08 14.20 -22.14
CA GLU A 50 2.78 13.09 -22.78
C GLU A 50 2.27 11.75 -22.25
N THR A 51 2.07 10.79 -23.17
CA THR A 51 1.63 9.41 -22.87
C THR A 51 2.70 8.43 -23.32
N LYS A 52 2.60 7.16 -22.86
CA LYS A 52 3.49 6.09 -23.35
C LYS A 52 3.48 6.02 -24.88
N THR A 53 2.30 6.02 -25.48
CA THR A 53 2.11 5.85 -26.93
C THR A 53 2.68 7.01 -27.74
N THR A 54 2.59 8.26 -27.24
CA THR A 54 3.14 9.42 -27.92
C THR A 54 4.66 9.47 -27.79
N TYR A 55 5.19 9.20 -26.62
CA TYR A 55 6.62 9.16 -26.34
C TYR A 55 7.36 8.04 -27.11
N GLU A 56 6.69 6.89 -27.29
CA GLU A 56 7.23 5.71 -27.98
C GLU A 56 7.53 5.97 -29.47
N LYS A 57 6.87 6.94 -30.11
CA LYS A 57 7.10 7.26 -31.54
C LYS A 57 8.52 7.66 -31.83
N ASN A 58 9.20 8.34 -30.91
CA ASN A 58 10.60 8.79 -31.04
C ASN A 58 11.42 8.36 -29.80
N LEU A 59 11.19 7.14 -29.29
CA LEU A 59 11.72 6.67 -28.02
C LEU A 59 13.23 6.85 -27.87
N ASP A 60 13.99 6.42 -28.89
CA ASP A 60 15.46 6.47 -28.86
C ASP A 60 15.98 7.90 -28.77
N GLU A 61 15.44 8.78 -29.60
CA GLU A 61 15.82 10.19 -29.64
C GLU A 61 15.43 10.92 -28.36
N ASN A 62 14.21 10.65 -27.84
CA ASN A 62 13.74 11.24 -26.59
C ASN A 62 14.62 10.84 -25.40
N ILE A 63 14.98 9.54 -25.31
CA ILE A 63 15.88 9.05 -24.25
C ILE A 63 17.28 9.65 -24.39
N ASP A 64 17.83 9.73 -25.59
CA ASP A 64 19.16 10.31 -25.83
C ASP A 64 19.19 11.80 -25.42
N LYS A 65 18.17 12.58 -25.78
CA LYS A 65 17.98 13.98 -25.32
C LYS A 65 17.84 14.09 -23.79
N LEU A 66 17.11 13.17 -23.17
CA LEU A 66 16.97 13.14 -21.71
C LEU A 66 18.32 12.88 -21.03
N LEU A 67 19.08 11.87 -21.50
CA LEU A 67 20.39 11.53 -20.97
C LEU A 67 21.40 12.67 -21.14
N GLU A 68 21.37 13.40 -22.27
CA GLU A 68 22.22 14.57 -22.48
C GLU A 68 21.91 15.69 -21.49
N ARG A 69 20.62 15.98 -21.28
CA ARG A 69 20.20 16.96 -20.25
C ARG A 69 20.58 16.51 -18.83
N MET A 70 20.59 15.20 -18.56
CA MET A 70 21.05 14.68 -17.27
C MET A 70 22.57 14.82 -17.12
N LYS A 71 23.37 14.53 -18.12
CA LYS A 71 24.84 14.69 -18.11
C LYS A 71 25.25 16.13 -17.85
N THR A 72 24.58 17.08 -18.48
CA THR A 72 24.84 18.53 -18.32
C THR A 72 24.18 19.14 -17.08
N PHE A 73 23.46 18.33 -16.29
CA PHE A 73 22.65 18.77 -15.14
C PHE A 73 21.57 19.81 -15.48
N SER A 74 21.22 19.97 -16.76
CA SER A 74 20.14 20.88 -17.19
C SER A 74 18.75 20.26 -17.01
N TYR A 75 18.65 18.92 -16.89
CA TYR A 75 17.37 18.26 -16.60
C TYR A 75 16.80 18.72 -15.25
N ARG A 76 15.54 19.16 -15.31
CA ARG A 76 14.73 19.56 -14.14
C ARG A 76 13.40 18.78 -14.19
N PRO A 77 13.04 18.02 -13.15
CA PRO A 77 11.71 17.43 -13.06
C PRO A 77 10.63 18.50 -13.14
N GLN A 78 9.53 18.16 -13.80
CA GLN A 78 8.37 19.04 -13.89
C GLN A 78 7.48 18.92 -12.65
N PRO A 79 6.66 19.93 -12.32
CA PRO A 79 5.67 19.83 -11.27
C PRO A 79 4.71 18.67 -11.53
N VAL A 80 4.35 17.93 -10.47
CA VAL A 80 3.36 16.86 -10.60
C VAL A 80 1.96 17.44 -10.79
N ARG A 81 1.19 16.91 -11.72
CA ARG A 81 -0.21 17.32 -11.93
C ARG A 81 -1.10 16.73 -10.84
N ARG A 82 -1.73 17.57 -10.04
CA ARG A 82 -2.66 17.16 -8.98
C ARG A 82 -3.94 16.58 -9.56
N THR A 83 -4.37 15.46 -9.01
CA THR A 83 -5.70 14.87 -9.23
C THR A 83 -6.21 14.30 -7.92
N TYR A 84 -7.50 14.01 -7.86
CA TYR A 84 -8.14 13.53 -6.64
C TYR A 84 -8.88 12.22 -6.90
N ILE A 85 -8.75 11.27 -5.98
CA ILE A 85 -9.52 10.03 -5.96
C ILE A 85 -10.30 9.91 -4.65
N GLU A 86 -11.51 9.36 -4.71
CA GLU A 86 -12.32 9.12 -3.52
C GLU A 86 -11.66 8.11 -2.58
N LYS A 87 -11.52 8.46 -1.30
CA LYS A 87 -11.12 7.50 -0.26
C LYS A 87 -12.24 6.49 -0.04
N GLU A 88 -11.89 5.21 -0.02
CA GLU A 88 -12.87 4.15 0.13
C GLU A 88 -13.62 4.22 1.47
N GLY A 89 -14.95 4.42 1.41
CA GLY A 89 -15.83 4.47 2.60
C GLY A 89 -15.78 5.77 3.39
N LYS A 90 -15.26 6.85 2.82
CA LYS A 90 -15.27 8.21 3.37
C LYS A 90 -15.66 9.20 2.27
N ASN A 91 -16.27 10.33 2.64
CA ASN A 91 -16.48 11.49 1.77
C ASN A 91 -15.23 12.39 1.72
N GLU A 92 -14.07 11.78 1.64
CA GLU A 92 -12.79 12.46 1.61
C GLU A 92 -12.08 12.11 0.30
N LEU A 93 -11.37 13.07 -0.26
CA LEU A 93 -10.55 12.87 -1.44
C LEU A 93 -9.09 12.60 -1.03
N ARG A 94 -8.42 11.72 -1.78
CA ARG A 94 -6.99 11.51 -1.68
C ARG A 94 -6.32 12.25 -2.81
N PRO A 95 -5.42 13.20 -2.51
CA PRO A 95 -4.63 13.86 -3.54
C PRO A 95 -3.62 12.88 -4.15
N LEU A 96 -3.50 12.86 -5.47
CA LEU A 96 -2.47 12.16 -6.21
C LEU A 96 -1.71 13.13 -7.08
N GLY A 97 -0.39 12.97 -7.17
CA GLY A 97 0.47 13.69 -8.09
C GLY A 97 0.82 12.81 -9.28
N ILE A 98 0.50 13.24 -10.47
CA ILE A 98 0.83 12.54 -11.72
C ILE A 98 2.08 13.19 -12.30
N PRO A 99 3.26 12.52 -12.28
CA PRO A 99 4.49 13.07 -12.85
C PRO A 99 4.42 13.16 -14.38
N ALA A 100 5.23 14.02 -14.97
CA ALA A 100 5.50 14.05 -16.40
C ALA A 100 6.06 12.69 -16.88
N TYR A 101 5.93 12.39 -18.17
CA TYR A 101 6.28 11.06 -18.65
C TYR A 101 7.77 10.74 -18.50
N GLU A 102 8.65 11.64 -18.88
CA GLU A 102 10.11 11.47 -18.68
C GLU A 102 10.48 11.33 -17.20
N ASP A 103 9.83 12.11 -16.35
CA ASP A 103 10.04 12.03 -14.90
C ASP A 103 9.70 10.66 -14.33
N ARG A 104 8.66 10.01 -14.86
CA ARG A 104 8.34 8.61 -14.49
C ARG A 104 9.44 7.64 -14.88
N LEU A 105 10.07 7.81 -16.04
CA LEU A 105 11.16 6.96 -16.48
C LEU A 105 12.35 7.06 -15.52
N VAL A 106 12.77 8.29 -15.22
CA VAL A 106 13.88 8.54 -14.30
C VAL A 106 13.55 8.07 -12.88
N GLN A 107 12.35 8.37 -12.38
CA GLN A 107 11.89 7.90 -11.07
C GLN A 107 11.83 6.37 -11.00
N GLY A 108 11.46 5.70 -12.09
CA GLY A 108 11.43 4.24 -12.15
C GLY A 108 12.82 3.63 -11.96
N VAL A 109 13.84 4.16 -12.63
CA VAL A 109 15.21 3.69 -12.44
C VAL A 109 15.74 4.02 -11.04
N ILE A 110 15.46 5.23 -10.52
CA ILE A 110 15.82 5.61 -9.15
C ILE A 110 15.15 4.67 -8.13
N ALA A 111 13.88 4.33 -8.33
CA ALA A 111 13.17 3.40 -7.46
C ALA A 111 13.87 2.03 -7.40
N GLU A 112 14.24 1.46 -8.55
CA GLU A 112 14.96 0.18 -8.60
C GLU A 112 16.33 0.25 -7.91
N ILE A 113 17.08 1.34 -8.10
CA ILE A 113 18.35 1.57 -7.39
C ILE A 113 18.11 1.57 -5.88
N LEU A 114 17.11 2.34 -5.41
CA LEU A 114 16.79 2.44 -3.99
C LEU A 114 16.29 1.10 -3.41
N TYR A 115 15.43 0.37 -4.12
CA TYR A 115 14.99 -0.96 -3.69
C TYR A 115 16.18 -1.91 -3.56
N THR A 116 17.09 -1.92 -4.53
CA THR A 116 18.29 -2.77 -4.49
C THR A 116 19.17 -2.47 -3.27
N ILE A 117 19.27 -1.18 -2.89
CA ILE A 117 20.09 -0.78 -1.74
C ILE A 117 19.40 -1.10 -0.40
N TYR A 118 18.09 -0.86 -0.31
CA TYR A 118 17.39 -0.83 0.97
C TYR A 118 16.60 -2.09 1.30
N ASP A 119 16.20 -2.92 0.33
CA ASP A 119 15.32 -4.06 0.60
C ASP A 119 15.93 -5.04 1.61
N ASN A 120 17.23 -5.30 1.52
CA ASN A 120 17.96 -6.14 2.46
C ASN A 120 18.25 -5.46 3.82
N LYS A 121 18.08 -4.14 3.92
CA LYS A 121 18.21 -3.39 5.17
C LYS A 121 16.92 -3.32 5.95
N PHE A 122 15.77 -3.41 5.27
CA PHE A 122 14.47 -3.39 5.92
C PHE A 122 14.26 -4.66 6.76
N TYR A 123 13.71 -4.47 7.94
CA TYR A 123 13.38 -5.59 8.84
C TYR A 123 12.27 -6.48 8.26
N ASP A 124 12.22 -7.73 8.69
CA ASP A 124 11.27 -8.74 8.23
C ASP A 124 9.81 -8.43 8.61
N PHE A 125 9.60 -7.53 9.55
CA PHE A 125 8.27 -7.05 9.95
C PHE A 125 7.75 -5.89 9.08
N SER A 126 8.53 -5.39 8.10
CA SER A 126 8.15 -4.33 7.17
C SER A 126 7.79 -4.94 5.81
N TYR A 127 6.53 -4.82 5.40
CA TYR A 127 5.96 -5.52 4.23
C TYR A 127 5.57 -4.63 3.07
N GLY A 128 5.11 -3.40 3.33
CA GLY A 128 4.54 -2.54 2.29
C GLY A 128 5.54 -2.12 1.23
N PHE A 129 5.12 -2.13 -0.03
CA PHE A 129 5.93 -1.70 -1.18
C PHE A 129 7.25 -2.46 -1.37
N ARG A 130 7.36 -3.68 -0.91
CA ARG A 130 8.51 -4.56 -1.12
C ARG A 130 8.13 -5.67 -2.09
N GLU A 131 9.07 -6.00 -2.99
CA GLU A 131 8.89 -7.11 -3.93
C GLU A 131 8.80 -8.44 -3.15
N ALA A 132 7.99 -9.36 -3.61
CA ALA A 132 7.70 -10.65 -2.96
C ALA A 132 7.06 -10.58 -1.56
N MET A 133 6.74 -9.39 -1.03
CA MET A 133 6.04 -9.20 0.24
C MET A 133 4.58 -8.79 -0.01
N SER A 134 3.64 -9.51 0.58
CA SER A 134 2.20 -9.26 0.39
C SER A 134 1.48 -8.81 1.67
N CYS A 135 0.28 -8.24 1.51
CA CYS A 135 -0.61 -7.99 2.65
C CYS A 135 -0.91 -9.26 3.45
N HIS A 136 -0.98 -10.42 2.77
CA HIS A 136 -1.26 -11.70 3.43
C HIS A 136 -0.09 -12.18 4.27
N ASP A 137 1.15 -11.88 3.89
CA ASP A 137 2.33 -12.23 4.69
C ASP A 137 2.37 -11.38 5.97
N ALA A 138 2.06 -10.08 5.87
CA ALA A 138 1.88 -9.22 7.04
C ALA A 138 0.77 -9.73 7.98
N ILE A 139 -0.38 -10.17 7.42
CA ILE A 139 -1.50 -10.73 8.19
C ILE A 139 -1.10 -12.04 8.88
N LYS A 140 -0.38 -12.95 8.19
CA LYS A 140 0.12 -14.20 8.78
C LYS A 140 1.12 -13.93 9.90
N HIS A 141 2.02 -12.98 9.71
CA HIS A 141 2.99 -12.60 10.74
C HIS A 141 2.28 -12.03 11.97
N LEU A 142 1.33 -11.11 11.76
CA LEU A 142 0.52 -10.56 12.85
C LEU A 142 -0.27 -11.65 13.58
N ASP A 143 -0.91 -12.58 12.86
CA ASP A 143 -1.64 -13.70 13.46
C ASP A 143 -0.73 -14.54 14.36
N LYS A 144 0.49 -14.86 13.90
CA LYS A 144 1.48 -15.61 14.69
C LYS A 144 1.83 -14.87 15.98
N ILE A 145 2.05 -13.55 15.94
CA ILE A 145 2.35 -12.73 17.12
C ILE A 145 1.15 -12.73 18.09
N LEU A 146 -0.07 -12.53 17.57
CA LEU A 146 -1.30 -12.50 18.37
C LEU A 146 -1.62 -13.84 19.04
N MET A 147 -1.20 -14.96 18.45
CA MET A 147 -1.33 -16.29 19.04
C MET A 147 -0.32 -16.55 20.16
N GLY A 148 0.73 -15.75 20.27
CA GLY A 148 1.75 -15.83 21.31
C GLY A 148 1.34 -15.17 22.64
N ASN A 149 2.27 -14.41 23.20
CA ASN A 149 2.13 -13.75 24.52
C ASN A 149 1.60 -12.30 24.42
N THR A 150 0.88 -11.97 23.33
CA THR A 150 0.28 -10.66 23.19
C THR A 150 -0.87 -10.48 24.17
N ASN A 151 -0.84 -9.39 24.97
CA ASN A 151 -1.93 -8.97 25.85
C ASN A 151 -2.40 -7.54 25.56
N CYS A 152 -1.56 -6.74 24.89
CA CYS A 152 -1.89 -5.39 24.48
C CYS A 152 -1.44 -5.14 23.05
N VAL A 153 -2.26 -4.42 22.30
CA VAL A 153 -2.01 -3.99 20.94
C VAL A 153 -2.06 -2.47 20.89
N VAL A 154 -1.03 -1.85 20.34
CA VAL A 154 -1.01 -0.43 19.99
C VAL A 154 -1.29 -0.35 18.50
N ASP A 155 -2.45 0.18 18.17
CA ASP A 155 -2.89 0.53 16.82
C ASP A 155 -2.68 2.03 16.67
N ALA A 156 -1.74 2.44 15.81
CA ALA A 156 -1.35 3.83 15.67
C ALA A 156 -1.32 4.25 14.19
N ASP A 157 -1.91 5.42 13.88
CA ASP A 157 -2.01 6.00 12.54
C ASP A 157 -1.18 7.30 12.51
N ILE A 158 -0.26 7.40 11.55
CA ILE A 158 0.53 8.63 11.33
C ILE A 158 -0.32 9.60 10.51
N LYS A 159 -0.49 10.82 11.02
CA LYS A 159 -1.30 11.85 10.37
C LYS A 159 -0.65 12.33 9.08
N GLY A 160 -1.29 12.05 7.94
CA GLY A 160 -0.84 12.56 6.63
C GLY A 160 0.61 12.23 6.32
N PHE A 161 1.06 11.00 6.58
CA PHE A 161 2.47 10.62 6.52
C PHE A 161 3.17 11.09 5.23
N PHE A 162 2.62 10.75 4.05
CA PHE A 162 3.23 11.11 2.76
C PHE A 162 3.35 12.63 2.54
N ASP A 163 2.45 13.41 3.12
CA ASP A 163 2.44 14.87 2.97
C ASP A 163 3.38 15.57 3.97
N ASN A 164 3.82 14.86 5.03
CA ASN A 164 4.62 15.40 6.11
C ASN A 164 6.07 14.86 6.18
N VAL A 165 6.50 14.06 5.21
CA VAL A 165 7.90 13.60 5.15
C VAL A 165 8.83 14.80 5.03
N ASN A 166 9.72 14.98 6.02
CA ASN A 166 10.69 16.08 6.03
C ASN A 166 11.83 15.78 5.05
N HIS A 167 12.03 16.67 4.06
CA HIS A 167 13.03 16.50 3.01
C HIS A 167 14.47 16.47 3.54
N GLU A 168 14.79 17.27 4.56
CA GLU A 168 16.15 17.32 5.11
C GLU A 168 16.50 16.00 5.82
N TRP A 169 15.58 15.45 6.62
CA TRP A 169 15.76 14.16 7.26
C TRP A 169 15.84 13.03 6.23
N LEU A 170 14.95 13.02 5.23
CA LEU A 170 15.01 12.02 4.17
C LEU A 170 16.36 12.06 3.44
N MET A 171 16.83 13.25 3.08
CA MET A 171 18.13 13.40 2.42
C MET A 171 19.31 12.98 3.31
N LYS A 172 19.25 13.21 4.63
CA LYS A 172 20.25 12.71 5.59
C LYS A 172 20.26 11.18 5.65
N PHE A 173 19.07 10.55 5.68
CA PHE A 173 18.97 9.09 5.70
C PHE A 173 19.50 8.49 4.39
N LEU A 174 19.13 9.04 3.25
CA LEU A 174 19.66 8.60 1.97
C LEU A 174 21.17 8.80 1.85
N ALA A 175 21.72 9.92 2.32
CA ALA A 175 23.13 10.22 2.26
C ALA A 175 23.98 9.33 3.20
N HIS A 176 23.36 8.66 4.17
CA HIS A 176 24.05 7.68 5.01
C HIS A 176 24.49 6.45 4.19
N ASP A 177 23.68 6.03 3.23
CA ASP A 177 23.92 4.82 2.44
C ASP A 177 24.33 5.11 0.99
N ILE A 178 24.13 6.32 0.51
CA ILE A 178 24.39 6.77 -0.86
C ILE A 178 25.42 7.88 -0.86
N GLY A 179 26.61 7.56 -1.35
CA GLY A 179 27.71 8.52 -1.52
C GLY A 179 27.68 9.27 -2.84
N ASP A 180 26.85 8.84 -3.82
CA ASP A 180 26.72 9.50 -5.11
C ASP A 180 25.92 10.82 -4.99
N LYS A 181 26.68 11.95 -4.92
CA LYS A 181 26.11 13.29 -4.81
C LYS A 181 25.21 13.68 -5.99
N ASN A 182 25.43 13.09 -7.18
CA ASN A 182 24.65 13.39 -8.36
C ASN A 182 23.28 12.70 -8.31
N LEU A 183 23.23 11.45 -7.87
CA LEU A 183 21.96 10.76 -7.63
C LEU A 183 21.14 11.48 -6.55
N LEU A 184 21.75 11.82 -5.43
CA LEU A 184 21.11 12.58 -4.35
C LEU A 184 20.59 13.94 -4.82
N ARG A 185 21.33 14.63 -5.72
CA ARG A 185 20.87 15.88 -6.35
C ARG A 185 19.58 15.69 -7.13
N TYR A 186 19.44 14.61 -7.92
CA TYR A 186 18.22 14.33 -8.66
C TYR A 186 17.06 13.95 -7.75
N ILE A 187 17.30 13.13 -6.72
CA ILE A 187 16.28 12.83 -5.72
C ILE A 187 15.77 14.14 -5.07
N LYS A 188 16.68 15.03 -4.65
CA LYS A 188 16.30 16.35 -4.09
C LYS A 188 15.50 17.20 -5.08
N ARG A 189 15.84 17.17 -6.38
CA ARG A 189 15.07 17.88 -7.41
C ARG A 189 13.65 17.32 -7.55
N PHE A 190 13.46 16.00 -7.48
CA PHE A 190 12.13 15.37 -7.50
C PHE A 190 11.29 15.74 -6.28
N LEU A 191 11.89 15.79 -5.10
CA LEU A 191 11.21 16.23 -3.88
C LEU A 191 10.73 17.68 -3.98
N LYS A 192 11.52 18.54 -4.63
CA LYS A 192 11.25 19.98 -4.78
C LYS A 192 10.61 20.37 -6.13
N SER A 193 10.12 19.41 -6.91
CA SER A 193 9.53 19.70 -8.23
C SER A 193 8.21 20.46 -8.15
N GLY A 194 7.55 20.50 -7.00
CA GLY A 194 6.28 21.19 -6.79
C GLY A 194 5.08 20.44 -7.35
N VAL A 195 3.93 21.06 -7.19
CA VAL A 195 2.62 20.54 -7.61
C VAL A 195 1.92 21.57 -8.46
N MET A 196 1.33 21.13 -9.58
CA MET A 196 0.44 21.96 -10.39
C MET A 196 -1.02 21.56 -10.09
N GLU A 197 -1.79 22.48 -9.52
CA GLU A 197 -3.18 22.27 -9.16
C GLU A 197 -4.06 23.38 -9.74
N ALA A 198 -5.05 23.00 -10.54
CA ALA A 198 -5.95 23.94 -11.22
C ALA A 198 -5.25 25.10 -11.95
N GLY A 199 -4.06 24.85 -12.53
CA GLY A 199 -3.26 25.86 -13.22
C GLY A 199 -2.31 26.67 -12.33
N ASN A 200 -2.34 26.49 -11.02
CA ASN A 200 -1.47 27.17 -10.08
C ASN A 200 -0.30 26.26 -9.65
N PHE A 201 0.90 26.83 -9.63
CA PHE A 201 2.08 26.16 -9.09
C PHE A 201 2.12 26.31 -7.57
N ILE A 202 2.32 25.20 -6.88
CA ILE A 202 2.48 25.12 -5.43
C ILE A 202 3.85 24.52 -5.14
N GLU A 203 4.68 25.27 -4.47
CA GLU A 203 5.99 24.79 -4.00
C GLU A 203 5.82 23.74 -2.90
N THR A 204 6.71 22.74 -2.85
CA THR A 204 6.68 21.67 -1.86
C THR A 204 7.98 21.63 -1.08
N ASP A 205 7.92 22.00 0.21
CA ASP A 205 9.05 21.88 1.14
C ASP A 205 9.00 20.63 2.00
N LEU A 206 7.84 19.97 2.03
CA LEU A 206 7.57 18.74 2.75
C LEU A 206 6.85 17.74 1.84
N GLY A 207 6.93 16.49 2.25
CA GLY A 207 6.17 15.40 1.64
C GLY A 207 6.86 14.75 0.45
N VAL A 208 6.39 13.56 0.13
CA VAL A 208 6.73 12.83 -1.11
C VAL A 208 5.46 12.72 -1.95
N PRO A 209 5.52 13.05 -3.26
CA PRO A 209 4.33 13.06 -4.10
C PRO A 209 3.63 11.69 -4.13
N GLN A 210 2.39 11.62 -3.66
CA GLN A 210 1.59 10.40 -3.77
C GLN A 210 1.30 10.11 -5.26
N GLY A 211 1.99 9.09 -5.82
CA GLY A 211 1.89 8.72 -7.24
C GLY A 211 3.20 8.76 -8.02
N GLY A 212 4.27 9.30 -7.44
CA GLY A 212 5.63 9.14 -7.96
C GLY A 212 6.13 7.70 -7.79
N LEU A 213 6.90 7.17 -8.74
CA LEU A 213 7.38 5.78 -8.69
C LEU A 213 8.41 5.54 -7.58
N CYS A 214 9.23 6.54 -7.24
CA CYS A 214 10.21 6.42 -6.15
C CYS A 214 9.65 6.78 -4.77
N SER A 215 8.45 7.36 -4.68
CA SER A 215 7.85 7.79 -3.41
C SER A 215 7.62 6.64 -2.42
N PRO A 216 7.17 5.44 -2.83
CA PRO A 216 6.97 4.32 -1.90
C PRO A 216 8.26 3.86 -1.22
N VAL A 217 9.36 3.71 -1.94
CA VAL A 217 10.64 3.29 -1.37
C VAL A 217 11.24 4.38 -0.48
N MET A 218 11.14 5.65 -0.87
CA MET A 218 11.58 6.78 -0.03
C MET A 218 10.78 6.85 1.29
N ALA A 219 9.48 6.59 1.23
CA ALA A 219 8.61 6.48 2.40
C ALA A 219 9.06 5.34 3.33
N ASN A 220 9.39 4.17 2.77
CA ASN A 220 9.91 3.05 3.53
C ASN A 220 11.29 3.36 4.15
N VAL A 221 12.20 4.02 3.42
CA VAL A 221 13.49 4.46 3.96
C VAL A 221 13.29 5.40 5.15
N TYR A 222 12.37 6.37 5.02
CA TYR A 222 12.06 7.29 6.12
C TYR A 222 11.59 6.56 7.37
N LEU A 223 10.61 5.67 7.25
CA LEU A 223 10.08 4.89 8.37
C LEU A 223 11.09 3.88 8.92
N HIS A 224 11.96 3.32 8.09
CA HIS A 224 13.03 2.45 8.55
C HIS A 224 13.92 3.15 9.59
N TYR A 225 14.37 4.37 9.33
CA TYR A 225 15.23 5.13 10.26
C TYR A 225 14.43 5.74 11.41
N VAL A 226 13.22 6.21 11.17
CA VAL A 226 12.42 6.88 12.21
C VAL A 226 11.76 5.89 13.15
N LEU A 227 11.21 4.80 12.63
CA LEU A 227 10.36 3.87 13.40
C LEU A 227 11.02 2.49 13.58
N ASP A 228 11.38 1.83 12.46
CA ASP A 228 11.77 0.41 12.51
C ASP A 228 13.04 0.16 13.32
N MET A 229 14.11 0.88 13.02
CA MET A 229 15.37 0.77 13.77
C MET A 229 15.22 1.17 15.23
N TRP A 230 14.45 2.21 15.51
CA TRP A 230 14.19 2.63 16.88
C TRP A 230 13.41 1.56 17.66
N PHE A 231 12.40 0.97 17.03
CA PHE A 231 11.63 -0.12 17.64
C PHE A 231 12.51 -1.32 17.95
N GLU A 232 13.28 -1.80 16.99
CA GLU A 232 14.11 -3.00 17.13
C GLU A 232 15.25 -2.80 18.14
N ILE A 233 15.97 -1.67 18.03
CA ILE A 233 17.18 -1.45 18.82
C ILE A 233 16.88 -0.94 20.23
N LYS A 234 15.84 -0.09 20.39
CA LYS A 234 15.56 0.56 21.68
C LYS A 234 14.30 -0.02 22.34
N VAL A 235 13.16 -0.01 21.67
CA VAL A 235 11.88 -0.41 22.28
C VAL A 235 11.91 -1.86 22.73
N LYS A 236 12.29 -2.79 21.86
CA LYS A 236 12.41 -4.22 22.23
C LYS A 236 13.34 -4.45 23.42
N LYS A 237 14.48 -3.75 23.48
CA LYS A 237 15.46 -3.91 24.58
C LYS A 237 14.99 -3.33 25.91
N THR A 238 14.15 -2.31 25.89
CA THR A 238 13.63 -1.67 27.11
C THR A 238 12.32 -2.26 27.59
N SER A 239 11.64 -3.04 26.77
CA SER A 239 10.41 -3.76 27.13
C SER A 239 10.72 -4.91 28.09
N ARG A 240 9.90 -5.08 29.13
CA ARG A 240 10.05 -6.17 30.13
C ARG A 240 9.64 -7.52 29.59
N GLY A 241 8.80 -7.53 28.56
CA GLY A 241 8.31 -8.73 27.91
C GLY A 241 8.36 -8.64 26.39
N MET A 242 7.61 -9.52 25.74
CA MET A 242 7.51 -9.54 24.29
C MET A 242 7.01 -8.19 23.75
N ALA A 243 7.74 -7.65 22.79
CA ALA A 243 7.38 -6.48 22.00
C ALA A 243 7.65 -6.79 20.52
N GLU A 244 6.61 -6.82 19.68
CA GLU A 244 6.71 -7.13 18.26
C GLU A 244 5.91 -6.12 17.44
N MET A 245 6.36 -5.85 16.23
CA MET A 245 5.71 -4.92 15.29
C MET A 245 5.44 -5.61 13.95
N VAL A 246 4.35 -5.22 13.31
CA VAL A 246 4.08 -5.52 11.89
C VAL A 246 3.71 -4.23 11.20
N ARG A 247 4.43 -3.89 10.14
CA ARG A 247 4.23 -2.65 9.38
C ARG A 247 3.97 -2.93 7.90
N TYR A 248 2.97 -2.27 7.35
CA TYR A 248 2.68 -2.25 5.92
C TYR A 248 2.61 -0.80 5.43
N ALA A 249 3.69 -0.28 4.87
CA ALA A 249 3.87 1.15 4.57
C ALA A 249 3.75 2.01 5.85
N ASP A 250 2.79 2.94 5.90
CA ASP A 250 2.47 3.79 7.05
C ASP A 250 1.47 3.16 8.03
N ASP A 251 0.85 2.04 7.68
CA ASP A 251 -0.07 1.29 8.55
C ASP A 251 0.73 0.27 9.38
N PHE A 252 0.73 0.39 10.71
CA PHE A 252 1.50 -0.50 11.58
C PHE A 252 0.78 -0.81 12.90
N VAL A 253 1.09 -1.97 13.43
CA VAL A 253 0.54 -2.48 14.69
C VAL A 253 1.70 -2.99 15.55
N CYS A 254 1.73 -2.57 16.83
CA CYS A 254 2.71 -3.05 17.80
C CYS A 254 2.01 -3.87 18.88
N CYS A 255 2.55 -5.06 19.16
CA CYS A 255 2.02 -6.03 20.10
C CYS A 255 2.93 -6.16 21.31
N PHE A 256 2.35 -6.09 22.50
CA PHE A 256 3.09 -6.14 23.77
C PHE A 256 2.53 -7.20 24.73
N GLN A 257 3.42 -7.77 25.53
CA GLN A 257 3.05 -8.68 26.61
C GLN A 257 2.50 -7.91 27.82
N TYR A 258 3.07 -6.75 28.16
CA TYR A 258 2.67 -5.94 29.31
C TYR A 258 2.05 -4.61 28.89
N GLU A 259 0.93 -4.26 29.52
CA GLU A 259 0.24 -2.98 29.25
C GLU A 259 1.13 -1.76 29.56
N SER A 260 1.96 -1.84 30.60
CA SER A 260 2.92 -0.76 30.92
C SER A 260 3.90 -0.50 29.78
N ASP A 261 4.39 -1.56 29.13
CA ASP A 261 5.32 -1.42 28.00
C ASP A 261 4.60 -0.79 26.78
N ALA A 262 3.34 -1.17 26.54
CA ALA A 262 2.52 -0.58 25.50
C ALA A 262 2.27 0.93 25.73
N ARG A 263 1.99 1.32 26.97
CA ARG A 263 1.79 2.75 27.36
C ARG A 263 3.08 3.55 27.22
N ASN A 264 4.19 3.03 27.75
CA ASN A 264 5.51 3.67 27.62
C ASN A 264 5.91 3.84 26.16
N PHE A 265 5.69 2.80 25.34
CA PHE A 265 5.93 2.86 23.91
C PHE A 265 5.08 3.95 23.24
N TYR A 266 3.79 4.03 23.55
CA TYR A 266 2.89 4.99 22.92
C TYR A 266 3.30 6.45 23.17
N GLU A 267 3.70 6.78 24.41
CA GLU A 267 4.21 8.12 24.73
C GLU A 267 5.58 8.39 24.05
N ALA A 268 6.49 7.44 24.13
CA ALA A 268 7.78 7.56 23.48
C ALA A 268 7.67 7.64 21.93
N LEU A 269 6.63 7.01 21.34
CA LEU A 269 6.35 7.08 19.91
C LEU A 269 5.95 8.50 19.50
N LYS A 270 5.13 9.20 20.28
CA LYS A 270 4.74 10.60 20.03
C LYS A 270 5.98 11.50 19.97
N GLU A 271 6.84 11.40 20.97
CA GLU A 271 8.09 12.17 21.04
C GLU A 271 9.03 11.83 19.86
N ARG A 272 9.13 10.54 19.55
CA ARG A 272 9.97 10.05 18.46
C ARG A 272 9.51 10.60 17.11
N LEU A 273 8.23 10.53 16.81
CA LEU A 273 7.67 11.01 15.56
C LEU A 273 7.78 12.54 15.45
N ALA A 274 7.49 13.27 16.52
CA ALA A 274 7.59 14.73 16.54
C ALA A 274 9.02 15.22 16.22
N LYS A 275 10.06 14.53 16.70
CA LYS A 275 11.47 14.81 16.38
C LYS A 275 11.74 14.81 14.87
N PHE A 276 11.00 14.04 14.10
CA PHE A 276 11.15 13.91 12.64
C PHE A 276 10.02 14.60 11.85
N GLY A 277 9.28 15.49 12.49
CA GLY A 277 8.21 16.25 11.83
C GLY A 277 6.94 15.46 11.52
N LEU A 278 6.72 14.34 12.23
CA LEU A 278 5.53 13.50 12.10
C LEU A 278 4.67 13.57 13.36
N GLU A 279 3.37 13.37 13.21
CA GLU A 279 2.40 13.35 14.30
C GLU A 279 1.54 12.09 14.28
N ILE A 280 1.15 11.60 15.46
CA ILE A 280 0.15 10.55 15.61
C ILE A 280 -1.26 11.16 15.45
N SER A 281 -2.13 10.45 14.74
CA SER A 281 -3.56 10.74 14.70
C SER A 281 -4.22 10.21 15.97
N GLU A 282 -4.29 10.99 17.04
CA GLU A 282 -4.82 10.55 18.35
C GLU A 282 -6.24 9.97 18.25
N ASN A 283 -7.09 10.56 17.41
CA ASN A 283 -8.47 10.09 17.18
C ASN A 283 -8.57 8.69 16.52
N LYS A 284 -7.46 8.18 15.98
CA LYS A 284 -7.40 6.89 15.31
C LYS A 284 -6.41 5.92 15.96
N SER A 285 -5.68 6.39 16.97
CA SER A 285 -4.69 5.60 17.66
C SER A 285 -5.21 5.18 19.02
N GLN A 286 -4.96 3.93 19.41
CA GLN A 286 -5.52 3.37 20.63
C GLN A 286 -4.61 2.23 21.18
N ILE A 287 -4.68 2.06 22.50
CA ILE A 287 -4.08 0.90 23.19
C ILE A 287 -5.23 -0.05 23.53
N ILE A 288 -5.14 -1.30 23.09
CA ILE A 288 -6.22 -2.26 23.13
C ILE A 288 -5.79 -3.47 23.94
N LYS A 289 -6.57 -3.87 24.95
CA LYS A 289 -6.41 -5.19 25.57
C LYS A 289 -6.80 -6.27 24.55
N PHE A 290 -5.89 -7.20 24.30
CA PHE A 290 -6.07 -8.23 23.30
C PHE A 290 -5.35 -9.50 23.74
N GLY A 291 -5.79 -10.67 23.26
CA GLY A 291 -5.09 -11.91 23.55
C GLY A 291 -5.87 -12.85 24.46
N ARG A 292 -5.19 -13.96 24.84
CA ARG A 292 -5.84 -15.05 25.60
C ARG A 292 -6.27 -14.67 27.02
N PHE A 293 -5.62 -13.65 27.60
CA PHE A 293 -5.87 -13.22 28.97
C PHE A 293 -6.79 -12.00 29.08
N ALA A 294 -7.19 -11.41 27.96
CA ALA A 294 -8.08 -10.25 27.95
C ALA A 294 -9.53 -10.59 28.35
N GLY A 295 -9.94 -11.84 28.27
CA GLY A 295 -11.28 -12.28 28.68
C GLY A 295 -12.40 -11.54 27.95
N ASN A 296 -13.38 -11.06 28.73
CA ASN A 296 -14.52 -10.29 28.22
C ASN A 296 -14.13 -8.83 27.85
N ASP A 297 -13.00 -8.35 28.35
CA ASP A 297 -12.48 -7.00 28.08
C ASP A 297 -11.65 -6.94 26.77
N ALA A 298 -11.59 -8.05 26.04
CA ALA A 298 -10.87 -8.11 24.77
C ALA A 298 -11.46 -7.13 23.75
N GLY A 299 -10.66 -6.16 23.35
CA GLY A 299 -11.00 -5.21 22.30
C GLY A 299 -10.84 -5.80 20.90
N LYS A 300 -10.95 -4.93 19.92
CA LYS A 300 -10.75 -5.23 18.50
C LYS A 300 -10.00 -4.08 17.85
N PHE A 301 -9.25 -4.38 16.80
CA PHE A 301 -8.55 -3.38 16.00
C PHE A 301 -8.62 -3.74 14.51
N ASP A 302 -8.41 -2.73 13.67
CA ASP A 302 -8.40 -2.89 12.22
C ASP A 302 -6.95 -2.86 11.70
N PHE A 303 -6.58 -3.82 10.85
CA PHE A 303 -5.32 -3.79 10.13
C PHE A 303 -5.53 -4.34 8.72
N LEU A 304 -5.05 -3.61 7.70
CA LEU A 304 -5.16 -3.97 6.28
C LEU A 304 -6.61 -4.34 5.85
N GLY A 305 -7.59 -3.60 6.37
CA GLY A 305 -9.00 -3.81 6.04
C GLY A 305 -9.67 -5.02 6.67
N LEU A 306 -8.98 -5.69 7.58
CA LEU A 306 -9.50 -6.74 8.45
C LEU A 306 -9.62 -6.23 9.89
N THR A 307 -10.71 -6.58 10.56
CA THR A 307 -10.87 -6.41 12.01
C THR A 307 -10.43 -7.68 12.71
N PHE A 308 -9.45 -7.58 13.58
CA PHE A 308 -9.00 -8.68 14.45
C PHE A 308 -9.83 -8.70 15.73
N VAL A 309 -10.32 -9.89 16.10
CA VAL A 309 -11.08 -10.11 17.34
C VAL A 309 -10.53 -11.33 18.07
N SER A 310 -10.45 -11.25 19.39
CA SER A 310 -10.15 -12.39 20.25
C SER A 310 -11.29 -13.38 20.25
N GLY A 311 -11.00 -14.68 20.21
CA GLY A 311 -12.03 -15.71 20.19
C GLY A 311 -11.50 -17.07 20.58
N LYS A 312 -12.37 -18.08 20.45
CA LYS A 312 -12.01 -19.49 20.68
C LYS A 312 -12.21 -20.30 19.40
N SER A 313 -11.34 -21.24 19.14
CA SER A 313 -11.48 -22.27 18.11
C SER A 313 -12.63 -23.22 18.45
N ARG A 314 -12.96 -24.16 17.56
CA ARG A 314 -13.93 -25.21 17.83
C ARG A 314 -13.54 -26.10 19.03
N ASN A 315 -12.22 -26.22 19.24
CA ASN A 315 -11.65 -27.04 20.36
C ASN A 315 -11.43 -26.19 21.63
N GLY A 316 -12.06 -25.01 21.75
CA GLY A 316 -11.98 -24.15 22.93
C GLY A 316 -10.67 -23.38 23.10
N LYS A 317 -9.64 -23.64 22.29
CA LYS A 317 -8.36 -22.93 22.35
C LYS A 317 -8.50 -21.49 21.86
N TYR A 318 -7.76 -20.57 22.47
CA TYR A 318 -7.68 -19.18 22.03
C TYR A 318 -7.28 -19.09 20.55
N THR A 319 -7.86 -18.14 19.83
CA THR A 319 -7.45 -17.78 18.46
C THR A 319 -7.79 -16.32 18.16
N ALA A 320 -6.89 -15.63 17.50
CA ALA A 320 -7.20 -14.37 16.84
C ALA A 320 -8.04 -14.65 15.58
N LYS A 321 -9.07 -13.86 15.32
CA LYS A 321 -9.99 -14.06 14.19
C LYS A 321 -10.04 -12.82 13.33
N PRO A 322 -9.27 -12.75 12.24
CA PRO A 322 -9.41 -11.69 11.25
C PRO A 322 -10.74 -11.84 10.50
N GLN A 323 -11.47 -10.75 10.38
CA GLN A 323 -12.75 -10.68 9.67
C GLN A 323 -12.76 -9.41 8.81
N THR A 324 -13.40 -9.45 7.64
CA THR A 324 -13.55 -8.22 6.85
C THR A 324 -14.16 -7.11 7.70
N SER A 325 -13.51 -5.96 7.77
CA SER A 325 -13.96 -4.80 8.54
C SER A 325 -15.35 -4.36 8.05
N GLU A 326 -16.26 -4.08 8.98
CA GLU A 326 -17.66 -3.68 8.68
C GLU A 326 -17.71 -2.43 7.78
N LYS A 327 -16.81 -1.48 8.02
CA LYS A 327 -16.70 -0.27 7.23
C LYS A 327 -16.36 -0.59 5.77
N LYS A 328 -15.37 -1.45 5.54
CA LYS A 328 -14.96 -1.90 4.20
C LYS A 328 -16.04 -2.73 3.53
N LEU A 329 -16.70 -3.61 4.28
CA LEU A 329 -17.78 -4.45 3.77
C LEU A 329 -18.98 -3.60 3.34
N LYS A 330 -19.38 -2.61 4.15
CA LYS A 330 -20.46 -1.66 3.83
C LYS A 330 -20.14 -0.86 2.56
N ALA A 331 -18.94 -0.30 2.47
CA ALA A 331 -18.50 0.45 1.29
C ALA A 331 -18.52 -0.42 0.01
N LYS A 332 -18.02 -1.66 0.10
CA LYS A 332 -18.06 -2.60 -1.04
C LYS A 332 -19.50 -2.99 -1.45
N ARG A 333 -20.41 -3.18 -0.50
CA ARG A 333 -21.83 -3.42 -0.80
C ARG A 333 -22.44 -2.27 -1.60
N VAL A 334 -22.21 -1.03 -1.18
CA VAL A 334 -22.70 0.17 -1.89
C VAL A 334 -22.11 0.24 -3.31
N LYS A 335 -20.78 0.07 -3.44
CA LYS A 335 -20.11 0.09 -4.75
C LYS A 335 -20.64 -0.97 -5.71
N VAL A 336 -20.79 -2.21 -5.25
CA VAL A 336 -21.28 -3.30 -6.11
C VAL A 336 -22.74 -3.12 -6.48
N GLN A 337 -23.58 -2.62 -5.57
CA GLN A 337 -24.99 -2.32 -5.85
C GLN A 337 -25.11 -1.24 -6.94
N LYS A 338 -24.37 -0.12 -6.79
CA LYS A 338 -24.32 0.94 -7.80
C LYS A 338 -23.87 0.39 -9.15
N TRP A 339 -22.81 -0.41 -9.15
CA TRP A 339 -22.26 -1.01 -10.36
C TRP A 339 -23.27 -1.97 -11.06
N ILE A 340 -23.96 -2.84 -10.29
CA ILE A 340 -25.00 -3.74 -10.84
C ILE A 340 -26.13 -2.92 -11.50
N ARG A 341 -26.59 -1.84 -10.84
CA ARG A 341 -27.63 -0.96 -11.39
C ARG A 341 -27.22 -0.28 -12.70
N GLN A 342 -25.98 0.20 -12.76
CA GLN A 342 -25.43 0.86 -13.96
C GLN A 342 -25.25 -0.12 -15.13
N ASN A 343 -24.98 -1.39 -14.84
CA ASN A 343 -24.70 -2.43 -15.83
C ASN A 343 -25.87 -3.41 -16.06
N MET A 344 -27.04 -3.15 -15.46
CA MET A 344 -28.16 -4.11 -15.50
C MET A 344 -28.68 -4.41 -16.92
N HIS A 345 -28.45 -3.56 -17.91
CA HIS A 345 -28.85 -3.77 -19.30
C HIS A 345 -27.85 -4.61 -20.12
N THR A 346 -26.69 -4.90 -19.58
CA THR A 346 -25.68 -5.77 -20.22
C THR A 346 -26.22 -7.21 -20.36
N PRO A 347 -25.88 -7.98 -21.40
CA PRO A 347 -26.24 -9.41 -21.50
C PRO A 347 -25.86 -10.18 -20.23
N ILE A 348 -26.72 -11.10 -19.80
CA ILE A 348 -26.60 -11.76 -18.46
C ILE A 348 -25.26 -12.45 -18.31
N GLY A 349 -24.79 -13.20 -19.31
CA GLY A 349 -23.48 -13.86 -19.25
C GLY A 349 -22.35 -12.87 -18.98
N THR A 350 -22.26 -11.82 -19.80
CA THR A 350 -21.23 -10.76 -19.64
C THR A 350 -21.33 -10.04 -18.29
N LEU A 351 -22.56 -9.81 -17.80
CA LEU A 351 -22.77 -9.20 -16.48
C LEU A 351 -22.21 -10.08 -15.37
N ILE A 352 -22.49 -11.39 -15.42
CA ILE A 352 -22.03 -12.37 -14.44
C ILE A 352 -20.52 -12.55 -14.51
N ASP A 353 -19.92 -12.59 -15.71
CA ASP A 353 -18.47 -12.67 -15.87
C ASP A 353 -17.75 -11.49 -15.21
N LYS A 354 -18.25 -10.26 -15.44
CA LYS A 354 -17.72 -9.07 -14.79
C LYS A 354 -17.92 -9.08 -13.26
N LEU A 355 -19.05 -9.61 -12.76
CA LEU A 355 -19.28 -9.82 -11.34
C LEU A 355 -18.33 -10.87 -10.76
N ASN A 356 -18.11 -11.96 -11.47
CA ASN A 356 -17.18 -13.03 -11.07
C ASN A 356 -15.74 -12.52 -10.98
N ALA A 357 -15.31 -11.64 -11.88
CA ALA A 357 -14.01 -10.98 -11.77
C ALA A 357 -13.90 -10.14 -10.47
N LYS A 358 -14.96 -9.37 -10.15
CA LYS A 358 -15.01 -8.60 -8.88
C LYS A 358 -15.06 -9.49 -7.65
N LEU A 359 -15.82 -10.59 -7.69
CA LEU A 359 -15.88 -11.58 -6.61
C LEU A 359 -14.54 -12.29 -6.41
N ARG A 360 -13.86 -12.67 -7.50
CA ARG A 360 -12.52 -13.27 -7.45
C ARG A 360 -11.53 -12.36 -6.75
N GLY A 361 -11.47 -11.08 -7.13
CA GLY A 361 -10.61 -10.10 -6.47
C GLY A 361 -10.96 -9.93 -4.98
N HIS A 362 -12.26 -9.94 -4.63
CA HIS A 362 -12.69 -9.87 -3.23
C HIS A 362 -12.29 -11.12 -2.43
N TYR A 363 -12.45 -12.30 -2.99
CA TYR A 363 -12.09 -13.55 -2.30
C TYR A 363 -10.58 -13.75 -2.22
N ASN A 364 -9.83 -13.35 -3.24
CA ASN A 364 -8.37 -13.38 -3.21
C ASN A 364 -7.81 -12.51 -2.08
N TYR A 365 -8.39 -11.35 -1.80
CA TYR A 365 -7.92 -10.46 -0.73
C TYR A 365 -8.46 -10.85 0.65
N TYR A 366 -9.77 -11.08 0.77
CA TYR A 366 -10.44 -11.32 2.05
C TYR A 366 -10.65 -12.81 2.37
N GLY A 367 -10.19 -13.71 1.54
CA GLY A 367 -10.33 -15.15 1.69
C GLY A 367 -9.39 -15.75 2.72
N VAL A 368 -9.25 -15.11 3.88
CA VAL A 368 -8.42 -15.54 5.01
C VAL A 368 -9.19 -16.45 5.97
N SER A 369 -8.47 -17.29 6.72
CA SER A 369 -9.05 -18.11 7.79
C SER A 369 -9.97 -17.28 8.69
N HIS A 370 -11.03 -17.91 9.22
CA HIS A 370 -12.07 -17.30 10.08
C HIS A 370 -13.01 -16.27 9.40
N ASN A 371 -12.78 -15.86 8.16
CA ASN A 371 -13.57 -14.82 7.48
C ASN A 371 -14.71 -15.35 6.59
N TYR A 372 -14.90 -16.67 6.48
CA TYR A 372 -15.88 -17.27 5.56
C TYR A 372 -17.31 -16.72 5.74
N LYS A 373 -17.75 -16.49 6.99
CA LYS A 373 -19.10 -15.94 7.26
C LYS A 373 -19.32 -14.57 6.61
N LYS A 374 -18.32 -13.69 6.63
CA LYS A 374 -18.40 -12.35 6.01
C LYS A 374 -18.42 -12.47 4.49
N LEU A 375 -17.60 -13.36 3.93
CA LEU A 375 -17.58 -13.61 2.47
C LEU A 375 -18.92 -14.17 2.00
N LEU A 376 -19.49 -15.15 2.72
CA LEU A 376 -20.80 -15.71 2.39
C LEU A 376 -21.92 -14.68 2.51
N GLY A 377 -21.86 -13.80 3.52
CA GLY A 377 -22.78 -12.69 3.67
C GLY A 377 -22.70 -11.69 2.50
N PHE A 378 -21.51 -11.42 2.00
CA PHE A 378 -21.30 -10.57 0.82
C PHE A 378 -21.81 -11.25 -0.48
N TYR A 379 -21.53 -12.52 -0.68
CA TYR A 379 -22.06 -13.31 -1.79
C TYR A 379 -23.61 -13.29 -1.81
N ARG A 380 -24.25 -13.60 -0.68
CA ARG A 380 -25.70 -13.58 -0.55
C ARG A 380 -26.30 -12.20 -0.85
N TYR A 381 -25.60 -11.15 -0.47
CA TYR A 381 -25.99 -9.76 -0.79
C TYR A 381 -25.96 -9.54 -2.31
N ILE A 382 -24.91 -9.96 -3.00
CA ILE A 382 -24.78 -9.83 -4.46
C ILE A 382 -25.87 -10.63 -5.18
N VAL A 383 -26.14 -11.87 -4.76
CA VAL A 383 -27.22 -12.69 -5.32
C VAL A 383 -28.55 -11.95 -5.26
N ARG A 384 -28.87 -11.32 -4.12
CA ARG A 384 -30.13 -10.56 -3.97
C ARG A 384 -30.17 -9.28 -4.84
N GLU A 385 -29.08 -8.54 -4.89
CA GLU A 385 -29.04 -7.31 -5.69
C GLU A 385 -29.08 -7.60 -7.19
N LEU A 386 -28.44 -8.67 -7.64
CA LEU A 386 -28.53 -9.13 -9.04
C LEU A 386 -29.96 -9.57 -9.39
N PHE A 387 -30.63 -10.34 -8.54
CA PHE A 387 -32.04 -10.70 -8.72
C PHE A 387 -32.92 -9.47 -8.87
N LYS A 388 -32.78 -8.47 -7.99
CA LYS A 388 -33.52 -7.22 -8.08
C LYS A 388 -33.25 -6.46 -9.38
N ALA A 389 -32.00 -6.44 -9.83
CA ALA A 389 -31.61 -5.74 -11.06
C ALA A 389 -32.17 -6.42 -12.31
N LEU A 390 -32.13 -7.77 -12.36
CA LEU A 390 -32.69 -8.53 -13.47
C LEU A 390 -34.22 -8.34 -13.57
N ASN A 391 -34.90 -8.28 -12.43
CA ASN A 391 -36.34 -8.01 -12.40
C ASN A 391 -36.74 -6.55 -12.79
N ARG A 392 -35.75 -5.63 -12.81
CA ARG A 392 -35.96 -4.25 -13.31
C ARG A 392 -35.70 -4.08 -14.78
N ARG A 393 -35.14 -5.07 -15.47
CA ARG A 393 -34.81 -5.00 -16.92
C ARG A 393 -36.01 -4.80 -17.82
N GLY A 394 -37.16 -5.07 -17.34
CA GLY A 394 -38.31 -4.82 -18.11
C GLY A 394 -39.36 -5.89 -18.15
N GLY A 395 -40.40 -5.56 -18.80
CA GLY A 395 -41.46 -6.45 -19.14
C GLY A 395 -42.52 -6.66 -18.06
N LYS A 396 -43.66 -7.07 -18.51
CA LYS A 396 -44.80 -7.39 -17.65
C LYS A 396 -44.59 -8.65 -16.82
N LYS A 397 -43.67 -9.55 -17.25
CA LYS A 397 -43.37 -10.83 -16.55
C LYS A 397 -42.11 -10.68 -15.68
N LYS A 398 -42.31 -10.71 -14.36
CA LYS A 398 -41.21 -10.73 -13.38
C LYS A 398 -40.67 -12.14 -13.21
N MET A 399 -39.34 -12.28 -13.10
CA MET A 399 -38.66 -13.51 -12.78
C MET A 399 -38.92 -13.89 -11.32
N ASN A 400 -39.29 -15.12 -11.01
CA ASN A 400 -39.36 -15.66 -9.68
C ASN A 400 -37.99 -16.24 -9.25
N TRP A 401 -37.86 -16.70 -8.00
CA TRP A 401 -36.62 -17.26 -7.49
C TRP A 401 -36.20 -18.57 -8.17
N ASP A 402 -37.17 -19.37 -8.64
CA ASP A 402 -36.87 -20.65 -9.32
C ASP A 402 -36.31 -20.42 -10.71
N ASP A 403 -36.88 -19.48 -11.44
CA ASP A 403 -36.36 -19.03 -12.75
C ASP A 403 -34.94 -18.45 -12.57
N TYR A 404 -34.74 -17.64 -11.52
CA TYR A 404 -33.43 -17.09 -11.25
C TYR A 404 -32.38 -18.15 -10.88
N ARG A 405 -32.75 -19.19 -10.11
CA ARG A 405 -31.87 -20.32 -9.84
C ARG A 405 -31.46 -21.03 -11.12
N LYS A 406 -32.39 -21.23 -12.09
CA LYS A 406 -32.06 -21.82 -13.39
C LYS A 406 -31.02 -20.97 -14.12
N VAL A 407 -31.20 -19.63 -14.16
CA VAL A 407 -30.17 -18.72 -14.71
C VAL A 407 -28.80 -18.91 -14.06
N LEU A 408 -28.74 -19.01 -12.73
CA LEU A 408 -27.49 -19.23 -12.00
C LEU A 408 -26.89 -20.63 -12.18
N VAL A 409 -27.65 -21.62 -12.66
CA VAL A 409 -27.12 -22.92 -13.06
C VAL A 409 -26.34 -22.81 -14.36
N PHE A 410 -26.87 -22.09 -15.35
CA PHE A 410 -26.22 -21.89 -16.66
C PHE A 410 -25.08 -20.85 -16.60
N THR A 411 -25.23 -19.84 -15.75
CA THR A 411 -24.25 -18.75 -15.57
C THR A 411 -23.97 -18.56 -14.07
N PRO A 412 -23.09 -19.41 -13.48
CA PRO A 412 -22.91 -19.45 -12.04
C PRO A 412 -22.12 -18.24 -11.51
N LEU A 413 -22.60 -17.69 -10.41
CA LEU A 413 -21.82 -16.75 -9.60
C LEU A 413 -20.76 -17.51 -8.78
N LEU A 414 -19.54 -16.97 -8.78
CA LEU A 414 -18.40 -17.52 -8.05
C LEU A 414 -18.69 -17.57 -6.54
N LYS A 415 -18.73 -18.77 -5.99
CA LYS A 415 -18.93 -19.00 -4.55
C LYS A 415 -17.69 -18.59 -3.75
N PRO A 416 -17.86 -18.12 -2.49
CA PRO A 416 -16.75 -17.76 -1.64
C PRO A 416 -15.89 -18.98 -1.28
N LYS A 417 -14.59 -18.75 -1.21
CA LYS A 417 -13.61 -19.73 -0.74
C LYS A 417 -12.56 -19.06 0.16
N ILE A 418 -11.96 -19.82 1.05
CA ILE A 418 -10.76 -19.42 1.78
C ILE A 418 -9.57 -19.75 0.88
N THR A 419 -8.70 -18.76 0.67
CA THR A 419 -7.52 -18.86 -0.19
C THR A 419 -6.22 -18.73 0.59
N VAL A 420 -6.29 -18.19 1.81
CA VAL A 420 -5.15 -17.97 2.71
C VAL A 420 -5.40 -18.62 4.05
N LEU A 421 -4.59 -19.60 4.37
CA LEU A 421 -4.57 -20.24 5.69
C LEU A 421 -3.57 -19.50 6.59
N LEU A 422 -3.93 -19.28 7.85
CA LEU A 422 -3.11 -18.55 8.82
C LEU A 422 -2.31 -19.51 9.75
N TRP A 423 -2.53 -20.82 9.62
CA TRP A 423 -1.81 -21.87 10.37
C TRP A 423 -1.23 -22.90 9.42
#